data_785f978bf89df6a33f1b6d1cf2da1e70
#
_entry.id   785f978bf89df6a33f1b6d1cf2da1e70
#
_cell.length_a   1.000
_cell.length_b   1.000
_cell.length_c   1.000
_cell.angle_alpha   90.00
_cell.angle_beta   90.00
_cell.angle_gamma   90.00
#
_symmetry.space_group_name_H-M   'P 1'
#
loop_
_entity.id
_entity.type
_entity.pdbx_description
1 polymer ?
#
loop_
_entity_poly.entity_id
_entity_poly.type
_entity_poly.pdbx_seq_one_letter_code
_entity_poly.pdbx_strand_id
1 'polypeptide(L)'
;KSLLIQGYNYTDDYIDSFTVDGQGGGNLYVSSPQSGGGGSVCCVSFNQGVPLPIKLKVRWMGAYCMEYETNMFGRTSAYRKGLWREAEALAVDLSQGKPRAMEVHIFPEGHVEAAITPGYSPPRMVLPRTEKYQRPGSPKTYPDCTDDQLQQATP
;
A
#
# COMPACT_ATOMS: atom_id res chain seq x y z
N LYS A 1 -11.51 7.93 19.02
CA LYS A 1 -10.24 7.22 19.27
C LYS A 1 -9.42 7.11 18.00
N SER A 2 -8.12 7.32 18.14
CA SER A 2 -7.19 7.21 17.02
C SER A 2 -6.57 5.82 16.97
N LEU A 3 -6.44 5.28 15.75
CA LEU A 3 -5.79 3.99 15.50
C LEU A 3 -4.53 4.23 14.70
N LEU A 4 -3.48 3.47 15.00
CA LEU A 4 -2.31 3.43 14.13
C LEU A 4 -2.67 2.73 12.82
N ILE A 5 -2.06 3.16 11.74
CA ILE A 5 -2.23 2.51 10.44
C ILE A 5 -1.05 1.56 10.24
N GLN A 6 -1.34 0.28 9.98
CA GLN A 6 -0.33 -0.74 9.70
C GLN A 6 -0.63 -1.38 8.36
N GLY A 7 0.32 -1.29 7.44
CA GLY A 7 0.16 -1.82 6.08
C GLY A 7 0.87 -3.14 5.87
N TYR A 8 0.27 -3.98 5.02
CA TYR A 8 0.80 -5.27 4.61
C TYR A 8 0.77 -5.34 3.08
N ASN A 9 1.93 -5.53 2.49
CA ASN A 9 2.09 -5.52 1.03
C ASN A 9 2.38 -6.93 0.52
N TYR A 10 1.35 -7.60 0.03
CA TYR A 10 1.47 -8.95 -0.55
C TYR A 10 1.69 -8.92 -2.07
N THR A 11 1.86 -7.73 -2.65
CA THR A 11 2.18 -7.60 -4.07
C THR A 11 3.66 -7.92 -4.32
N ASP A 12 4.05 -7.98 -5.57
CA ASP A 12 5.42 -8.33 -5.94
C ASP A 12 6.37 -7.12 -5.91
N ASP A 13 5.84 -5.92 -5.71
CA ASP A 13 6.62 -4.69 -5.86
C ASP A 13 6.40 -3.74 -4.69
N TYR A 14 7.39 -2.88 -4.47
CA TYR A 14 7.36 -1.83 -3.46
C TYR A 14 6.18 -0.87 -3.69
N ILE A 15 5.58 -0.43 -2.61
CA ILE A 15 4.52 0.58 -2.63
C ILE A 15 5.09 1.86 -1.99
N ASP A 16 5.28 2.90 -2.82
CA ASP A 16 5.85 4.16 -2.35
C ASP A 16 4.98 4.83 -1.30
N SER A 17 3.66 4.71 -1.45
CA SER A 17 2.71 5.40 -0.58
C SER A 17 1.35 4.72 -0.65
N PHE A 18 0.64 4.72 0.48
CA PHE A 18 -0.77 4.37 0.51
C PHE A 18 -1.52 5.27 1.48
N THR A 19 -2.82 5.39 1.27
CA THR A 19 -3.70 6.17 2.14
C THR A 19 -4.94 5.36 2.51
N VAL A 20 -5.49 5.67 3.68
CA VAL A 20 -6.73 5.09 4.18
C VAL A 20 -7.66 6.26 4.48
N ASP A 21 -8.74 6.40 3.71
CA ASP A 21 -9.65 7.56 3.79
C ASP A 21 -8.90 8.89 3.79
N GLY A 22 -7.87 8.98 2.93
CA GLY A 22 -7.04 10.18 2.80
C GLY A 22 -5.92 10.32 3.82
N GLN A 23 -5.85 9.45 4.84
CA GLN A 23 -4.77 9.49 5.83
C GLN A 23 -3.59 8.67 5.36
N GLY A 24 -2.39 9.24 5.39
CA GLY A 24 -1.19 8.57 4.93
C GLY A 24 -0.79 7.39 5.81
N GLY A 25 -0.49 6.26 5.18
CA GLY A 25 0.00 5.05 5.85
C GLY A 25 1.50 4.82 5.67
N GLY A 26 2.15 5.68 4.91
CA GLY A 26 3.58 5.57 4.63
C GLY A 26 3.88 4.63 3.46
N ASN A 27 5.12 4.19 3.39
CA ASN A 27 5.59 3.26 2.37
C ASN A 27 5.48 1.82 2.86
N LEU A 28 5.41 0.89 1.90
CA LEU A 28 5.38 -0.54 2.19
C LEU A 28 6.43 -1.25 1.34
N TYR A 29 7.40 -1.86 1.99
CA TYR A 29 8.24 -2.87 1.34
C TYR A 29 7.38 -4.10 1.05
N VAL A 30 7.85 -4.99 0.20
CA VAL A 30 7.13 -6.25 0.01
C VAL A 30 7.17 -7.05 1.31
N SER A 31 6.08 -7.77 1.60
CA SER A 31 6.00 -8.56 2.83
C SER A 31 6.99 -9.73 2.82
N SER A 32 7.35 -10.20 4.00
CA SER A 32 8.17 -11.39 4.22
C SER A 32 7.38 -12.36 5.10
N PRO A 33 7.89 -13.55 5.37
CA PRO A 33 7.21 -14.44 6.32
C PRO A 33 7.04 -13.85 7.72
N GLN A 34 7.87 -12.86 8.11
CA GLN A 34 7.86 -12.27 9.45
C GLN A 34 7.26 -10.86 9.50
N SER A 35 7.07 -10.19 8.35
CA SER A 35 6.69 -8.78 8.34
C SER A 35 5.76 -8.45 7.18
N GLY A 36 4.82 -7.54 7.43
CA GLY A 36 3.95 -7.01 6.39
C GLY A 36 4.63 -6.05 5.43
N GLY A 37 5.81 -5.53 5.79
CA GLY A 37 6.57 -4.60 4.95
C GLY A 37 6.51 -3.15 5.37
N GLY A 38 5.54 -2.76 6.22
CA GLY A 38 5.40 -1.40 6.70
C GLY A 38 5.67 -1.26 8.19
N GLY A 39 5.80 -0.02 8.62
CA GLY A 39 5.80 0.33 10.03
C GLY A 39 4.41 0.73 10.49
N SER A 40 4.33 1.27 11.71
CA SER A 40 3.09 1.87 12.22
C SER A 40 3.14 3.37 12.00
N VAL A 41 2.08 3.92 11.41
CA VAL A 41 1.98 5.35 11.13
C VAL A 41 0.71 5.89 11.80
N CYS A 42 0.78 7.04 12.41
CA CYS A 42 -0.38 7.71 13.00
C CYS A 42 -1.12 8.51 11.95
N CYS A 43 -2.40 8.60 11.92
CA CYS A 43 -3.43 7.85 12.62
C CYS A 43 -4.71 7.97 11.80
N VAL A 44 -5.62 7.03 11.95
CA VAL A 44 -6.96 7.15 11.42
C VAL A 44 -7.94 7.22 12.59
N SER A 45 -8.99 8.06 12.46
CA SER A 45 -9.99 8.20 13.53
C SER A 45 -10.97 7.05 13.51
N PHE A 46 -11.31 6.57 14.69
CA PHE A 46 -12.27 5.50 14.87
C PHE A 46 -13.25 5.88 15.99
N ASN A 47 -14.53 5.86 15.70
CA ASN A 47 -15.58 6.08 16.68
C ASN A 47 -16.16 4.73 17.11
N GLN A 48 -16.01 4.40 18.39
CA GLN A 48 -16.42 3.10 18.92
C GLN A 48 -17.94 2.85 18.80
N GLY A 49 -18.75 3.89 18.67
CA GLY A 49 -20.19 3.76 18.47
C GLY A 49 -20.63 3.50 17.04
N VAL A 50 -19.72 3.49 16.09
CA VAL A 50 -20.05 3.27 14.68
C VAL A 50 -20.26 1.77 14.43
N PRO A 51 -21.36 1.39 13.73
CA PRO A 51 -21.56 -0.03 13.41
C PRO A 51 -20.44 -0.57 12.51
N LEU A 52 -20.00 -1.79 12.82
CA LEU A 52 -19.01 -2.50 12.04
C LEU A 52 -19.68 -3.55 11.15
N PRO A 53 -19.15 -3.87 9.96
CA PRO A 53 -17.89 -3.37 9.41
C PRO A 53 -17.98 -1.95 8.87
N ILE A 54 -16.85 -1.24 8.88
CA ILE A 54 -16.73 0.11 8.34
C ILE A 54 -16.12 0.03 6.95
N LYS A 55 -16.70 0.77 6.00
CA LYS A 55 -16.16 0.87 4.64
C LYS A 55 -15.02 1.90 4.61
N LEU A 56 -13.87 1.49 4.09
CA LEU A 56 -12.69 2.32 3.93
C LEU A 56 -12.33 2.43 2.46
N LYS A 57 -11.84 3.61 2.05
CA LYS A 57 -11.25 3.81 0.74
C LYS A 57 -9.73 3.74 0.89
N VAL A 58 -9.11 2.77 0.23
CA VAL A 58 -7.67 2.58 0.23
C VAL A 58 -7.11 2.90 -1.14
N ARG A 59 -6.13 3.80 -1.18
CA ARG A 59 -5.39 4.14 -2.41
C ARG A 59 -3.93 3.80 -2.21
N TRP A 60 -3.30 3.25 -3.23
CA TRP A 60 -1.88 2.91 -3.13
C TRP A 60 -1.18 3.02 -4.48
N MET A 61 0.12 3.22 -4.43
CA MET A 61 1.00 3.25 -5.58
C MET A 61 1.29 1.82 -5.99
N GLY A 62 0.36 1.19 -6.74
CA GLY A 62 0.36 -0.26 -6.98
C GLY A 62 0.85 -0.70 -8.35
N ALA A 63 1.24 0.24 -9.18
CA ALA A 63 1.76 -0.06 -10.50
C ALA A 63 2.77 1.02 -10.90
N TYR A 64 3.63 0.70 -11.86
CA TYR A 64 4.66 1.63 -12.33
C TYR A 64 4.76 1.56 -13.85
N CYS A 65 5.15 2.70 -14.43
CA CYS A 65 5.51 2.78 -15.84
C CYS A 65 6.74 3.67 -15.98
N MET A 66 7.40 3.60 -17.14
CA MET A 66 8.58 4.42 -17.40
C MET A 66 8.21 5.70 -18.13
N GLU A 67 8.71 6.83 -17.63
CA GLU A 67 8.63 8.11 -18.30
C GLU A 67 10.03 8.62 -18.62
N TYR A 68 10.13 9.49 -19.62
CA TYR A 68 11.40 9.95 -20.14
C TYR A 68 11.41 11.46 -20.20
N GLU A 69 12.52 12.07 -19.80
CA GLU A 69 12.74 13.51 -19.92
C GLU A 69 14.02 13.78 -20.72
N THR A 70 13.94 14.71 -21.65
CA THR A 70 15.12 15.18 -22.40
C THR A 70 15.47 16.58 -21.93
N ASN A 71 16.70 16.77 -21.45
CA ASN A 71 17.14 18.07 -20.98
C ASN A 71 17.58 18.97 -22.15
N MET A 72 17.97 20.23 -21.84
CA MET A 72 18.37 21.21 -22.85
C MET A 72 19.63 20.80 -23.63
N PHE A 73 20.41 19.84 -23.12
CA PHE A 73 21.61 19.32 -23.79
C PHE A 73 21.32 18.09 -24.64
N GLY A 74 20.04 17.73 -24.83
CA GLY A 74 19.64 16.58 -25.62
C GLY A 74 19.81 15.22 -24.93
N ARG A 75 20.13 15.22 -23.64
CA ARG A 75 20.28 13.98 -22.87
C ARG A 75 18.93 13.53 -22.34
N THR A 76 18.57 12.26 -22.62
CA THR A 76 17.33 11.66 -22.15
C THR A 76 17.59 10.81 -20.92
N SER A 77 16.77 10.99 -19.88
CA SER A 77 16.78 10.20 -18.67
C SER A 77 15.45 9.47 -18.51
N ALA A 78 15.51 8.24 -17.97
CA ALA A 78 14.33 7.42 -17.72
C ALA A 78 13.99 7.47 -16.23
N TYR A 79 12.71 7.63 -15.92
CA TYR A 79 12.19 7.68 -14.56
C TYR A 79 11.04 6.72 -14.39
N ARG A 80 10.95 6.10 -13.22
CA ARG A 80 9.81 5.28 -12.83
C ARG A 80 8.71 6.19 -12.31
N LYS A 81 7.53 6.12 -12.93
CA LYS A 81 6.35 6.84 -12.47
C LYS A 81 5.41 5.87 -11.76
N GLY A 82 5.02 6.22 -10.54
CA GLY A 82 4.03 5.47 -9.80
C GLY A 82 2.61 5.82 -10.22
N LEU A 83 1.76 4.81 -10.26
CA LEU A 83 0.36 4.92 -10.65
C LEU A 83 -0.53 4.55 -9.48
N TRP A 84 -1.54 5.38 -9.21
CA TRP A 84 -2.49 5.12 -8.14
C TRP A 84 -3.47 4.01 -8.51
N ARG A 85 -3.68 3.12 -7.56
CA ARG A 85 -4.78 2.16 -7.56
C ARG A 85 -5.68 2.46 -6.36
N GLU A 86 -6.93 1.99 -6.43
CA GLU A 86 -7.90 2.25 -5.41
C GLU A 86 -8.80 1.04 -5.21
N ALA A 87 -9.17 0.76 -3.97
CA ALA A 87 -10.14 -0.28 -3.64
C ALA A 87 -10.88 0.11 -2.37
N GLU A 88 -12.11 -0.39 -2.23
CA GLU A 88 -12.83 -0.32 -0.98
C GLU A 88 -12.53 -1.57 -0.15
N ALA A 89 -12.40 -1.38 1.16
CA ALA A 89 -12.22 -2.47 2.09
C ALA A 89 -13.24 -2.33 3.23
N LEU A 90 -13.73 -3.45 3.71
CA LEU A 90 -14.58 -3.47 4.90
C LEU A 90 -13.72 -3.83 6.10
N ALA A 91 -13.59 -2.89 7.04
CA ALA A 91 -12.82 -3.13 8.27
C ALA A 91 -13.67 -3.91 9.26
N VAL A 92 -13.23 -5.11 9.59
CA VAL A 92 -13.87 -5.95 10.61
C VAL A 92 -13.20 -5.71 11.95
N ASP A 93 -13.91 -5.98 13.04
CA ASP A 93 -13.38 -5.80 14.39
C ASP A 93 -12.77 -7.12 14.89
N LEU A 94 -11.45 -7.16 14.96
CA LEU A 94 -10.69 -8.26 15.54
C LEU A 94 -9.96 -7.81 16.81
N SER A 95 -10.35 -6.68 17.39
CA SER A 95 -9.61 -6.04 18.48
C SER A 95 -9.86 -6.67 19.86
N GLN A 96 -10.92 -7.45 19.99
CA GLN A 96 -11.30 -8.03 21.28
C GLN A 96 -11.42 -6.99 22.40
N GLY A 97 -12.02 -5.84 22.07
CA GLY A 97 -12.19 -4.73 23.00
C GLY A 97 -10.97 -3.86 23.24
N LYS A 98 -9.87 -4.11 22.52
CA LYS A 98 -8.62 -3.35 22.65
C LYS A 98 -8.16 -2.80 21.30
N PRO A 99 -8.93 -1.88 20.66
CA PRO A 99 -8.58 -1.37 19.35
C PRO A 99 -7.36 -0.45 19.43
N ARG A 100 -6.28 -0.80 18.70
CA ARG A 100 -5.07 0.00 18.61
C ARG A 100 -4.65 0.31 17.19
N ALA A 101 -4.90 -0.60 16.26
CA ALA A 101 -4.43 -0.49 14.90
C ALA A 101 -5.53 -0.76 13.89
N MET A 102 -5.47 -0.03 12.79
CA MET A 102 -6.18 -0.33 11.55
C MET A 102 -5.18 -1.02 10.63
N GLU A 103 -5.34 -2.32 10.44
CA GLU A 103 -4.50 -3.09 9.53
C GLU A 103 -5.09 -3.11 8.15
N VAL A 104 -4.26 -2.84 7.16
CA VAL A 104 -4.63 -2.80 5.74
C VAL A 104 -3.76 -3.79 5.00
N HIS A 105 -4.38 -4.79 4.39
CA HIS A 105 -3.71 -5.88 3.67
C HIS A 105 -3.98 -5.72 2.18
N ILE A 106 -2.92 -5.47 1.40
CA ILE A 106 -3.02 -5.25 -0.05
C ILE A 106 -2.54 -6.53 -0.76
N PHE A 107 -3.46 -7.18 -1.46
CA PHE A 107 -3.23 -8.48 -2.10
C PHE A 107 -2.77 -8.33 -3.56
N PRO A 108 -2.13 -9.37 -4.13
CA PRO A 108 -1.52 -9.26 -5.47
C PRO A 108 -2.48 -8.86 -6.58
N GLU A 109 -3.73 -9.36 -6.52
CA GLU A 109 -4.74 -9.07 -7.54
C GLU A 109 -5.42 -7.71 -7.38
N GLY A 110 -5.09 -6.99 -6.30
CA GLY A 110 -5.61 -5.64 -6.09
C GLY A 110 -6.81 -5.52 -5.17
N HIS A 111 -7.26 -6.62 -4.53
CA HIS A 111 -8.24 -6.45 -3.47
C HIS A 111 -7.54 -6.09 -2.16
N VAL A 112 -8.27 -5.45 -1.26
CA VAL A 112 -7.77 -4.99 0.02
C VAL A 112 -8.68 -5.51 1.13
N GLU A 113 -8.08 -6.00 2.20
CA GLU A 113 -8.80 -6.37 3.42
C GLU A 113 -8.32 -5.49 4.56
N ALA A 114 -9.22 -5.18 5.49
CA ALA A 114 -8.89 -4.35 6.62
C ALA A 114 -9.47 -4.92 7.91
N ALA A 115 -8.80 -4.64 9.02
CA ALA A 115 -9.26 -5.07 10.33
C ALA A 115 -8.78 -4.10 11.41
N ILE A 116 -9.63 -3.93 12.43
CA ILE A 116 -9.23 -3.24 13.65
C ILE A 116 -8.69 -4.31 14.59
N THR A 117 -7.44 -4.12 15.08
CA THR A 117 -6.75 -5.13 15.87
C THR A 117 -6.17 -4.53 17.16
N PRO A 118 -5.78 -5.38 18.13
CA PRO A 118 -5.12 -4.88 19.34
C PRO A 118 -3.63 -4.56 19.13
N GLY A 119 -3.11 -4.74 17.94
CA GLY A 119 -1.72 -4.48 17.61
C GLY A 119 -1.28 -5.34 16.45
N TYR A 120 0.01 -5.44 16.26
CA TYR A 120 0.61 -6.16 15.14
C TYR A 120 0.08 -7.61 15.03
N SER A 121 -0.32 -7.98 13.81
CA SER A 121 -0.70 -9.35 13.45
C SER A 121 0.30 -9.93 12.47
N PRO A 122 0.56 -11.24 12.50
CA PRO A 122 1.41 -11.85 11.49
C PRO A 122 0.83 -11.71 10.09
N PRO A 123 1.65 -11.73 9.04
CA PRO A 123 1.16 -11.68 7.66
C PRO A 123 0.17 -12.80 7.36
N ARG A 124 -0.90 -12.47 6.62
CA ARG A 124 -1.90 -13.45 6.19
C ARG A 124 -1.40 -14.36 5.07
N MET A 125 -0.39 -13.89 4.31
CA MET A 125 0.27 -14.67 3.28
C MET A 125 1.74 -14.80 3.63
N VAL A 126 2.27 -16.02 3.62
CA VAL A 126 3.68 -16.28 3.88
C VAL A 126 4.39 -16.30 2.53
N LEU A 127 5.02 -15.20 2.19
CA LEU A 127 5.65 -15.00 0.88
C LEU A 127 7.16 -14.78 1.02
N PRO A 128 7.97 -15.33 0.11
CA PRO A 128 9.41 -15.17 0.18
C PRO A 128 9.83 -13.73 -0.15
N ARG A 129 10.91 -13.29 0.48
CA ARG A 129 11.52 -12.00 0.21
C ARG A 129 13.02 -12.11 0.36
N THR A 130 13.75 -11.76 -0.71
CA THR A 130 15.21 -11.67 -0.68
C THR A 130 15.69 -10.23 -0.64
N GLU A 131 14.87 -9.30 -1.18
CA GLU A 131 15.13 -7.86 -1.08
C GLU A 131 13.84 -7.13 -0.78
N LYS A 132 13.95 -5.90 -0.24
CA LYS A 132 12.79 -5.15 0.28
C LYS A 132 11.87 -4.62 -0.81
N TYR A 133 12.39 -4.39 -2.02
CA TYR A 133 11.66 -3.67 -3.05
C TYR A 133 10.90 -4.57 -4.01
N GLN A 134 11.35 -5.82 -4.19
CA GLN A 134 10.71 -6.76 -5.10
C GLN A 134 10.86 -8.19 -4.58
N ARG A 135 9.90 -9.03 -4.97
CA ARG A 135 10.02 -10.47 -4.69
C ARG A 135 10.91 -11.15 -5.72
N PRO A 136 11.48 -12.30 -5.38
CA PRO A 136 12.17 -13.12 -6.36
C PRO A 136 11.24 -13.44 -7.55
N GLY A 137 11.74 -13.26 -8.76
CA GLY A 137 10.97 -13.53 -9.97
C GLY A 137 10.15 -12.36 -10.50
N SER A 138 10.07 -11.24 -9.77
CA SER A 138 9.39 -10.05 -10.28
C SER A 138 10.14 -9.44 -11.45
N PRO A 139 9.42 -8.85 -12.42
CA PRO A 139 10.07 -8.14 -13.53
C PRO A 139 10.97 -7.02 -13.04
N LYS A 140 12.12 -6.86 -13.66
CA LYS A 140 13.05 -5.77 -13.33
C LYS A 140 12.78 -4.49 -14.12
N THR A 141 11.91 -4.56 -15.13
CA THR A 141 11.58 -3.43 -16.01
C THR A 141 10.07 -3.22 -16.04
N TYR A 142 9.69 -1.98 -16.28
CA TYR A 142 8.29 -1.59 -16.39
C TYR A 142 7.99 -1.13 -17.81
N PRO A 143 6.72 -1.27 -18.28
CA PRO A 143 6.35 -0.76 -19.58
C PRO A 143 6.42 0.77 -19.61
N ASP A 144 6.55 1.34 -20.82
CA ASP A 144 6.49 2.78 -20.99
C ASP A 144 5.10 3.30 -20.62
N CYS A 145 5.05 4.48 -20.04
CA CYS A 145 3.78 5.11 -19.69
C CYS A 145 3.00 5.47 -20.95
N THR A 146 1.68 5.24 -20.91
CA THR A 146 0.77 5.77 -21.92
C THR A 146 0.56 7.27 -21.70
N ASP A 147 -0.02 7.97 -22.68
CA ASP A 147 -0.32 9.39 -22.56
C ASP A 147 -1.24 9.66 -21.37
N ASP A 148 -2.26 8.83 -21.16
CA ASP A 148 -3.16 8.98 -20.01
C ASP A 148 -2.43 8.77 -18.69
N GLN A 149 -1.53 7.80 -18.62
CA GLN A 149 -0.72 7.55 -17.43
C GLN A 149 0.22 8.70 -17.13
N LEU A 150 0.82 9.31 -18.17
CA LEU A 150 1.70 10.46 -17.98
C LEU A 150 0.97 11.67 -17.39
N GLN A 151 -0.34 11.79 -17.63
CA GLN A 151 -1.15 12.88 -17.09
C GLN A 151 -1.69 12.59 -15.70
N GLN A 152 -1.57 11.38 -15.20
CA GLN A 152 -2.03 11.06 -13.86
C GLN A 152 -1.19 11.81 -12.83
N ALA A 153 -1.86 12.41 -11.83
CA ALA A 153 -1.18 13.17 -10.79
C ALA A 153 -0.22 12.26 -9.99
N THR A 154 0.98 12.78 -9.73
CA THR A 154 1.89 12.17 -8.78
C THR A 154 1.52 12.59 -7.36
N PRO A 155 1.76 11.73 -6.35
CA PRO A 155 1.48 12.08 -4.97
C PRO A 155 2.40 13.18 -4.44
#